data_59192646e5a11e7ad737ae5ebfcfd3da
#
_entry.id   59192646e5a11e7ad737ae5ebfcfd3da
#
_cell.length_a   1.000
_cell.length_b   1.000
_cell.length_c   1.000
_cell.angle_alpha   90.00
_cell.angle_beta   90.00
_cell.angle_gamma   90.00
#
_symmetry.space_group_name_H-M   'P 1'
#
loop_
_entity.id
_entity.type
_entity.pdbx_description
1 polymer ?
#
loop_
_entity_poly.entity_id
_entity_poly.type
_entity_poly.pdbx_seq_one_letter_code
_entity_poly.pdbx_strand_id
1 'polypeptide(L)'
;MEDWKKSEGTFNLACDPERASGMIQNTCVKIEHVTKRFGEDIVLQEVNLSLKTGNVYGIVGNNGSGKTVLMKCICGFLPVTTGAIFVFGKKIGHDVDFPESLGVIIETPGFLTQYTGFKNLEILADMNGRISKADIRIVLKRVGLDPDMKKPVGKYSLGMRQRLGIAQAIMEDPQILLLDEPLNGLDNEGVEEMRNVLLKQKEQGKLIIIASHSKEDIDILCDEIFRFDHGKIIGHEVRG
;
A
#
# COMPACT_ATOMS: atom_id res chain seq x y z
N MET A 1 -20.54 -24.54 -9.30
CA MET A 1 -19.16 -24.19 -9.73
C MET A 1 -19.25 -23.69 -11.18
N GLU A 2 -19.72 -22.43 -11.40
CA GLU A 2 -19.76 -21.74 -12.70
C GLU A 2 -20.83 -20.64 -12.67
N ASP A 3 -20.53 -19.51 -11.99
CA ASP A 3 -21.42 -18.31 -12.12
C ASP A 3 -20.72 -16.98 -11.73
N TRP A 4 -19.37 -16.94 -11.76
CA TRP A 4 -18.65 -15.69 -11.42
C TRP A 4 -18.12 -14.91 -12.64
N LYS A 5 -18.38 -15.40 -13.87
CA LYS A 5 -17.80 -14.85 -15.11
C LYS A 5 -18.61 -13.73 -15.80
N LYS A 6 -19.68 -13.21 -15.20
CA LYS A 6 -20.50 -12.16 -15.83
C LYS A 6 -20.83 -11.01 -14.88
N SER A 7 -19.84 -10.25 -14.48
CA SER A 7 -20.01 -8.84 -14.06
C SER A 7 -18.67 -8.12 -14.14
N GLU A 8 -18.05 -8.08 -15.33
CA GLU A 8 -17.02 -7.10 -15.64
C GLU A 8 -17.71 -5.75 -15.87
N GLY A 9 -18.06 -5.09 -14.77
CA GLY A 9 -18.33 -3.66 -14.78
C GLY A 9 -16.97 -2.94 -14.94
N THR A 10 -16.66 -2.53 -16.15
CA THR A 10 -15.54 -1.64 -16.47
C THR A 10 -15.71 -0.36 -15.68
N PHE A 11 -14.91 -0.20 -14.62
CA PHE A 11 -14.69 1.08 -13.95
C PHE A 11 -13.92 1.98 -14.91
N ASN A 12 -14.63 2.81 -15.65
CA ASN A 12 -14.07 3.83 -16.53
C ASN A 12 -13.93 5.13 -15.75
N LEU A 13 -12.91 5.22 -14.89
CA LEU A 13 -12.36 6.50 -14.48
C LEU A 13 -11.30 6.85 -15.52
N ALA A 14 -11.73 7.57 -16.56
CA ALA A 14 -10.87 8.08 -17.61
C ALA A 14 -9.78 8.95 -16.99
N CYS A 15 -8.58 8.41 -16.86
CA CYS A 15 -7.37 9.19 -16.86
C CYS A 15 -7.28 9.87 -18.24
N ASP A 16 -7.26 11.18 -18.25
CA ASP A 16 -7.17 12.03 -19.43
C ASP A 16 -5.91 11.66 -20.26
N PRO A 17 -6.04 11.09 -21.49
CA PRO A 17 -4.89 10.62 -22.25
C PRO A 17 -4.04 11.73 -22.86
N GLU A 18 -4.43 12.99 -22.76
CA GLU A 18 -3.74 14.11 -23.42
C GLU A 18 -2.53 14.68 -22.65
N ARG A 19 -2.17 14.14 -21.46
CA ARG A 19 -0.95 14.57 -20.73
C ARG A 19 0.29 13.69 -20.93
N ALA A 20 0.25 12.69 -21.81
CA ALA A 20 1.35 11.74 -22.01
C ALA A 20 2.04 11.89 -23.37
N SER A 21 2.36 13.10 -23.83
CA SER A 21 3.27 13.30 -24.96
C SER A 21 4.58 13.94 -24.51
N GLY A 22 5.52 13.12 -24.08
CA GLY A 22 6.89 13.49 -23.76
C GLY A 22 7.49 12.39 -22.92
N MET A 23 8.60 11.80 -23.34
CA MET A 23 9.36 10.73 -22.68
C MET A 23 9.52 10.98 -21.17
N ILE A 24 8.49 10.73 -20.40
CA ILE A 24 8.55 10.71 -18.94
C ILE A 24 8.63 9.23 -18.58
N GLN A 25 9.79 8.83 -18.09
CA GLN A 25 10.01 7.58 -17.38
C GLN A 25 8.79 7.29 -16.49
N ASN A 26 8.28 6.05 -16.51
CA ASN A 26 7.16 5.56 -15.71
C ASN A 26 7.41 5.67 -14.17
N THR A 27 8.26 6.58 -13.75
CA THR A 27 8.61 6.81 -12.35
C THR A 27 7.45 7.48 -11.64
N CYS A 28 6.86 6.76 -10.69
CA CYS A 28 5.72 7.20 -9.90
C CYS A 28 6.14 7.80 -8.55
N VAL A 29 7.15 7.20 -7.90
CA VAL A 29 7.74 7.69 -6.65
C VAL A 29 9.23 7.92 -6.86
N LYS A 30 9.70 9.13 -6.55
CA LYS A 30 11.12 9.49 -6.60
C LYS A 30 11.56 10.04 -5.25
N ILE A 31 12.61 9.49 -4.70
CA ILE A 31 13.20 9.86 -3.41
C ILE A 31 14.62 10.34 -3.69
N GLU A 32 14.92 11.58 -3.32
CA GLU A 32 16.20 12.23 -3.60
C GLU A 32 16.87 12.69 -2.31
N HIS A 33 18.03 12.09 -1.99
CA HIS A 33 18.89 12.43 -0.86
C HIS A 33 18.14 12.58 0.47
N VAL A 34 17.14 11.70 0.71
CA VAL A 34 16.27 11.81 1.88
C VAL A 34 17.01 11.37 3.13
N THR A 35 17.07 12.31 4.08
CA THR A 35 17.51 12.07 5.45
C THR A 35 16.38 12.41 6.41
N LYS A 36 16.15 11.55 7.41
CA LYS A 36 15.19 11.78 8.50
C LYS A 36 15.90 11.64 9.84
N ARG A 37 15.76 12.67 10.67
CA ARG A 37 16.24 12.71 12.05
C ARG A 37 15.11 12.87 13.04
N PHE A 38 15.32 12.30 14.23
CA PHE A 38 14.52 12.57 15.42
C PHE A 38 15.47 13.00 16.52
N GLY A 39 15.54 14.31 16.79
CA GLY A 39 16.61 14.88 17.61
C GLY A 39 17.98 14.61 16.99
N GLU A 40 18.85 13.91 17.71
CA GLU A 40 20.20 13.55 17.24
C GLU A 40 20.21 12.22 16.45
N ASP A 41 19.19 11.40 16.58
CA ASP A 41 19.12 10.08 15.94
C ASP A 41 18.80 10.19 14.44
N ILE A 42 19.67 9.65 13.59
CA ILE A 42 19.46 9.55 12.15
C ILE A 42 18.80 8.22 11.85
N VAL A 43 17.52 8.24 11.40
CA VAL A 43 16.75 7.04 11.08
C VAL A 43 16.74 6.72 9.60
N LEU A 44 16.85 7.74 8.73
CA LEU A 44 17.10 7.57 7.29
C LEU A 44 18.30 8.44 6.91
N GLN A 45 19.21 7.92 6.10
CA GLN A 45 20.43 8.61 5.71
C GLN A 45 20.67 8.51 4.20
N GLU A 46 20.54 9.66 3.50
CA GLU A 46 20.85 9.82 2.07
C GLU A 46 20.15 8.77 1.19
N VAL A 47 18.86 8.48 1.47
CA VAL A 47 18.09 7.49 0.73
C VAL A 47 17.75 8.05 -0.66
N ASN A 48 18.05 7.25 -1.70
CA ASN A 48 17.74 7.55 -3.08
C ASN A 48 17.01 6.35 -3.69
N LEU A 49 15.79 6.55 -4.24
CA LEU A 49 14.97 5.54 -4.89
C LEU A 49 14.19 6.11 -6.05
N SER A 50 13.96 5.28 -7.07
CA SER A 50 13.09 5.58 -8.21
C SER A 50 12.20 4.37 -8.46
N LEU A 51 10.89 4.50 -8.20
CA LEU A 51 9.94 3.41 -8.27
C LEU A 51 8.93 3.67 -9.38
N LYS A 52 8.60 2.60 -10.14
CA LYS A 52 7.75 2.68 -11.34
C LYS A 52 6.40 2.01 -11.06
N THR A 53 5.37 2.44 -11.77
CA THR A 53 4.07 1.74 -11.80
C THR A 53 4.19 0.35 -12.41
N GLY A 54 3.29 -0.56 -12.04
CA GLY A 54 3.26 -1.93 -12.54
C GLY A 54 4.25 -2.88 -11.87
N ASN A 55 5.01 -2.40 -10.88
CA ASN A 55 6.00 -3.20 -10.15
C ASN A 55 5.67 -3.31 -8.66
N VAL A 56 6.11 -4.41 -8.08
CA VAL A 56 6.11 -4.63 -6.63
C VAL A 56 7.53 -4.50 -6.10
N TYR A 57 7.74 -3.59 -5.17
CA TYR A 57 9.03 -3.32 -4.53
C TYR A 57 9.03 -3.84 -3.10
N GLY A 58 9.95 -4.75 -2.79
CA GLY A 58 10.19 -5.24 -1.45
C GLY A 58 11.18 -4.35 -0.69
N ILE A 59 10.82 -3.91 0.50
CA ILE A 59 11.74 -3.25 1.43
C ILE A 59 12.03 -4.22 2.56
N VAL A 60 13.25 -4.75 2.62
CA VAL A 60 13.67 -5.75 3.61
C VAL A 60 14.77 -5.20 4.51
N GLY A 61 14.80 -5.66 5.75
CA GLY A 61 15.81 -5.25 6.74
C GLY A 61 15.32 -5.52 8.15
N ASN A 62 16.22 -5.45 9.12
CA ASN A 62 15.93 -5.69 10.53
C ASN A 62 14.91 -4.68 11.09
N ASN A 63 14.31 -5.01 12.24
CA ASN A 63 13.50 -4.04 12.98
C ASN A 63 14.35 -2.82 13.34
N GLY A 64 13.78 -1.62 13.19
CA GLY A 64 14.52 -0.37 13.42
C GLY A 64 15.43 0.07 12.26
N SER A 65 15.48 -0.66 11.12
CA SER A 65 16.30 -0.24 9.97
C SER A 65 15.76 0.97 9.20
N GLY A 66 14.55 1.48 9.52
CA GLY A 66 13.99 2.69 8.91
C GLY A 66 12.87 2.45 7.90
N LYS A 67 12.47 1.19 7.62
CA LYS A 67 11.42 0.84 6.60
C LYS A 67 10.10 1.57 6.82
N THR A 68 9.52 1.44 8.00
CA THR A 68 8.26 2.09 8.38
C THR A 68 8.37 3.62 8.34
N VAL A 69 9.53 4.16 8.74
CA VAL A 69 9.78 5.62 8.68
C VAL A 69 9.83 6.10 7.24
N LEU A 70 10.47 5.35 6.33
CA LEU A 70 10.47 5.68 4.90
C LEU A 70 9.05 5.68 4.33
N MET A 71 8.26 4.65 4.63
CA MET A 71 6.86 4.59 4.19
C MET A 71 6.04 5.77 4.72
N LYS A 72 6.20 6.14 6.00
CA LYS A 72 5.54 7.31 6.59
C LYS A 72 5.97 8.62 5.91
N CYS A 73 7.23 8.73 5.48
CA CYS A 73 7.70 9.90 4.72
C CYS A 73 7.08 9.95 3.30
N ILE A 74 6.96 8.81 2.61
CA ILE A 74 6.30 8.73 1.29
C ILE A 74 4.83 9.11 1.39
N CYS A 75 4.13 8.68 2.46
CA CYS A 75 2.74 9.04 2.73
C CYS A 75 2.52 10.52 3.09
N GLY A 76 3.57 11.27 3.44
CA GLY A 76 3.45 12.61 4.01
C GLY A 76 3.13 12.65 5.51
N PHE A 77 3.06 11.48 6.20
CA PHE A 77 2.80 11.43 7.65
C PHE A 77 3.97 11.94 8.48
N LEU A 78 5.19 11.90 7.91
CA LEU A 78 6.40 12.43 8.53
C LEU A 78 7.15 13.28 7.52
N PRO A 79 7.42 14.56 7.83
CA PRO A 79 8.27 15.40 6.99
C PRO A 79 9.72 14.88 6.99
N VAL A 80 10.38 14.94 5.86
CA VAL A 80 11.82 14.66 5.75
C VAL A 80 12.63 15.78 6.42
N THR A 81 13.85 15.47 6.91
CA THR A 81 14.74 16.49 7.47
C THR A 81 15.51 17.21 6.36
N THR A 82 16.04 16.45 5.39
CA THR A 82 16.66 16.97 4.16
C THR A 82 16.29 16.09 2.98
N GLY A 83 16.51 16.57 1.76
CA GLY A 83 16.14 15.88 0.53
C GLY A 83 14.70 16.16 0.13
N ALA A 84 14.17 15.34 -0.78
CA ALA A 84 12.81 15.48 -1.29
C ALA A 84 12.20 14.14 -1.69
N ILE A 85 10.87 14.04 -1.55
CA ILE A 85 10.07 12.92 -2.06
C ILE A 85 9.06 13.49 -3.05
N PHE A 86 9.01 12.90 -4.22
CA PHE A 86 8.06 13.24 -5.26
C PHE A 86 7.16 12.04 -5.53
N VAL A 87 5.86 12.26 -5.56
CA VAL A 87 4.86 11.28 -5.96
C VAL A 87 4.07 11.84 -7.12
N PHE A 88 4.08 11.15 -8.26
CA PHE A 88 3.54 11.65 -9.53
C PHE A 88 4.02 13.06 -9.89
N GLY A 89 5.30 13.33 -9.63
CA GLY A 89 5.94 14.63 -9.90
C GLY A 89 5.61 15.75 -8.90
N LYS A 90 4.70 15.52 -7.94
CA LYS A 90 4.38 16.48 -6.86
C LYS A 90 5.27 16.23 -5.64
N LYS A 91 5.91 17.28 -5.13
CA LYS A 91 6.76 17.22 -3.93
C LYS A 91 5.91 17.14 -2.67
N ILE A 92 6.11 16.08 -1.89
CA ILE A 92 5.41 15.88 -0.61
C ILE A 92 5.90 16.89 0.43
N GLY A 93 4.95 17.48 1.14
CA GLY A 93 5.21 18.53 2.15
C GLY A 93 5.51 19.92 1.56
N HIS A 94 5.32 20.10 0.24
CA HIS A 94 5.47 21.39 -0.46
C HIS A 94 4.34 21.65 -1.45
N ASP A 95 4.17 20.77 -2.46
CA ASP A 95 3.10 20.91 -3.47
C ASP A 95 1.80 20.29 -2.97
N VAL A 96 1.91 19.21 -2.21
CA VAL A 96 0.82 18.49 -1.56
C VAL A 96 1.28 17.95 -0.19
N ASP A 97 0.35 17.90 0.77
CA ASP A 97 0.64 17.29 2.07
C ASP A 97 0.64 15.76 1.98
N PHE A 98 -0.28 15.20 1.19
CA PHE A 98 -0.45 13.74 1.01
C PHE A 98 -0.63 13.40 -0.47
N PRO A 99 -0.14 12.22 -0.93
CA PRO A 99 -0.43 11.71 -2.27
C PRO A 99 -1.94 11.47 -2.47
N GLU A 100 -2.47 11.84 -3.65
CA GLU A 100 -3.92 11.80 -3.93
C GLU A 100 -4.48 10.38 -4.14
N SER A 101 -3.65 9.42 -4.54
CA SER A 101 -4.09 8.05 -4.92
C SER A 101 -3.24 7.00 -4.23
N LEU A 102 -3.42 6.90 -2.91
CA LEU A 102 -2.60 6.10 -2.03
C LEU A 102 -3.45 5.20 -1.13
N GLY A 103 -3.21 3.89 -1.17
CA GLY A 103 -3.72 2.93 -0.20
C GLY A 103 -2.61 2.53 0.78
N VAL A 104 -2.91 2.49 2.07
CA VAL A 104 -1.89 2.37 3.11
C VAL A 104 -2.27 1.33 4.16
N ILE A 105 -1.30 0.46 4.49
CA ILE A 105 -1.25 -0.28 5.75
C ILE A 105 0.12 0.03 6.36
N ILE A 106 0.16 0.86 7.40
CA ILE A 106 1.37 1.14 8.18
C ILE A 106 1.03 0.91 9.64
N GLU A 107 1.79 0.03 10.29
CA GLU A 107 1.52 -0.43 11.65
C GLU A 107 0.14 -1.12 11.75
N THR A 108 -0.57 -0.97 12.87
CA THR A 108 -1.89 -1.59 13.07
C THR A 108 -2.99 -0.64 12.60
N PRO A 109 -3.86 -1.04 11.66
CA PRO A 109 -4.98 -0.21 11.25
C PRO A 109 -5.89 0.18 12.42
N GLY A 110 -6.17 1.49 12.56
CA GLY A 110 -6.96 2.06 13.64
C GLY A 110 -8.47 1.94 13.39
N PHE A 111 -9.04 0.73 13.43
CA PHE A 111 -10.48 0.53 13.26
C PHE A 111 -11.28 0.94 14.50
N LEU A 112 -12.49 1.43 14.27
CA LEU A 112 -13.50 1.65 15.31
C LEU A 112 -14.03 0.29 15.77
N THR A 113 -13.55 -0.16 16.93
CA THR A 113 -13.72 -1.54 17.41
C THR A 113 -15.17 -1.91 17.72
N GLN A 114 -16.05 -0.94 17.98
CA GLN A 114 -17.47 -1.12 18.24
C GLN A 114 -18.31 -1.37 16.97
N TYR A 115 -17.80 -1.04 15.79
CA TYR A 115 -18.51 -1.19 14.53
C TYR A 115 -18.08 -2.47 13.78
N THR A 116 -18.91 -2.90 12.82
CA THR A 116 -18.59 -4.00 11.89
C THR A 116 -17.51 -3.58 10.89
N GLY A 117 -16.89 -4.53 10.19
CA GLY A 117 -15.93 -4.23 9.13
C GLY A 117 -16.55 -3.39 8.02
N PHE A 118 -17.78 -3.75 7.59
CA PHE A 118 -18.52 -2.97 6.60
C PHE A 118 -18.69 -1.51 7.05
N LYS A 119 -19.13 -1.29 8.31
CA LYS A 119 -19.37 0.07 8.82
C LYS A 119 -18.11 0.89 8.94
N ASN A 120 -16.97 0.26 9.28
CA ASN A 120 -15.67 0.94 9.27
C ASN A 120 -15.30 1.46 7.88
N LEU A 121 -15.44 0.63 6.85
CA LEU A 121 -15.16 1.05 5.47
C LEU A 121 -16.19 2.08 4.95
N GLU A 122 -17.46 1.94 5.32
CA GLU A 122 -18.51 2.89 4.96
C GLU A 122 -18.21 4.30 5.49
N ILE A 123 -17.77 4.44 6.75
CA ILE A 123 -17.40 5.74 7.33
C ILE A 123 -16.30 6.41 6.51
N LEU A 124 -15.26 5.66 6.11
CA LEU A 124 -14.17 6.19 5.29
C LEU A 124 -14.64 6.55 3.88
N ALA A 125 -15.48 5.71 3.28
CA ALA A 125 -16.06 5.97 1.96
C ALA A 125 -16.92 7.24 1.94
N ASP A 126 -17.74 7.44 2.99
CA ASP A 126 -18.59 8.63 3.15
C ASP A 126 -17.76 9.93 3.26
N MET A 127 -16.54 9.88 3.85
CA MET A 127 -15.65 11.04 3.95
C MET A 127 -15.11 11.48 2.58
N ASN A 128 -14.82 10.54 1.69
CA ASN A 128 -14.21 10.82 0.39
C ASN A 128 -15.23 10.87 -0.76
N GLY A 129 -16.39 10.24 -0.60
CA GLY A 129 -17.49 10.23 -1.59
C GLY A 129 -17.13 9.53 -2.92
N ARG A 130 -16.08 8.69 -2.95
CA ARG A 130 -15.54 8.09 -4.18
C ARG A 130 -16.13 6.73 -4.51
N ILE A 131 -16.59 5.98 -3.51
CA ILE A 131 -17.06 4.60 -3.66
C ILE A 131 -18.43 4.40 -3.02
N SER A 132 -19.21 3.48 -3.58
CA SER A 132 -20.55 3.14 -3.11
C SER A 132 -20.52 2.01 -2.06
N LYS A 133 -21.67 1.81 -1.38
CA LYS A 133 -21.87 0.65 -0.50
C LYS A 133 -21.76 -0.70 -1.25
N ALA A 134 -22.06 -0.72 -2.54
CA ALA A 134 -21.90 -1.91 -3.37
C ALA A 134 -20.41 -2.23 -3.58
N ASP A 135 -19.57 -1.22 -3.80
CA ASP A 135 -18.13 -1.38 -3.95
C ASP A 135 -17.47 -1.90 -2.65
N ILE A 136 -17.90 -1.39 -1.50
CA ILE A 136 -17.45 -1.88 -0.19
C ILE A 136 -17.77 -3.38 -0.04
N ARG A 137 -18.96 -3.83 -0.43
CA ARG A 137 -19.33 -5.25 -0.41
C ARG A 137 -18.45 -6.11 -1.30
N ILE A 138 -18.13 -5.60 -2.50
CA ILE A 138 -17.24 -6.29 -3.45
C ILE A 138 -15.84 -6.44 -2.85
N VAL A 139 -15.30 -5.37 -2.28
CA VAL A 139 -13.95 -5.37 -1.69
C VAL A 139 -13.87 -6.31 -0.48
N LEU A 140 -14.85 -6.28 0.41
CA LEU A 140 -14.88 -7.20 1.55
C LEU A 140 -14.88 -8.67 1.10
N LYS A 141 -15.71 -9.03 0.11
CA LYS A 141 -15.71 -10.37 -0.48
C LYS A 141 -14.35 -10.73 -1.11
N ARG A 142 -13.70 -9.78 -1.77
CA ARG A 142 -12.39 -9.97 -2.41
C ARG A 142 -11.31 -10.36 -1.41
N VAL A 143 -11.38 -9.85 -0.17
CA VAL A 143 -10.45 -10.21 0.90
C VAL A 143 -10.95 -11.36 1.78
N GLY A 144 -12.02 -12.06 1.39
CA GLY A 144 -12.57 -13.19 2.14
C GLY A 144 -13.35 -12.82 3.41
N LEU A 145 -13.88 -11.59 3.49
CA LEU A 145 -14.73 -11.16 4.60
C LEU A 145 -16.21 -11.09 4.15
N ASP A 146 -17.12 -11.62 4.99
CA ASP A 146 -18.55 -11.49 4.77
C ASP A 146 -18.99 -10.03 5.01
N PRO A 147 -19.52 -9.33 3.98
CA PRO A 147 -19.99 -7.95 4.11
C PRO A 147 -21.23 -7.79 5.01
N ASP A 148 -21.96 -8.88 5.27
CA ASP A 148 -23.15 -8.88 6.12
C ASP A 148 -22.85 -9.32 7.56
N MET A 149 -21.60 -9.59 7.87
CA MET A 149 -21.15 -9.98 9.21
C MET A 149 -21.53 -8.92 10.26
N LYS A 150 -22.29 -9.33 11.27
CA LYS A 150 -22.73 -8.45 12.37
C LYS A 150 -21.69 -8.33 13.51
N LYS A 151 -20.63 -9.14 13.47
CA LYS A 151 -19.58 -9.14 14.49
C LYS A 151 -18.79 -7.82 14.46
N PRO A 152 -18.62 -7.12 15.59
CA PRO A 152 -17.82 -5.90 15.64
C PRO A 152 -16.32 -6.21 15.48
N VAL A 153 -15.55 -5.26 14.92
CA VAL A 153 -14.10 -5.43 14.63
C VAL A 153 -13.29 -5.72 15.89
N GLY A 154 -13.71 -5.23 17.05
CA GLY A 154 -13.08 -5.56 18.33
C GLY A 154 -13.04 -7.06 18.66
N LYS A 155 -13.95 -7.84 18.06
CA LYS A 155 -14.02 -9.30 18.19
C LYS A 155 -13.41 -10.06 17.00
N TYR A 156 -12.80 -9.38 16.03
CA TYR A 156 -12.13 -10.02 14.89
C TYR A 156 -10.84 -10.70 15.35
N SER A 157 -10.49 -11.83 14.71
CA SER A 157 -9.14 -12.40 14.82
C SER A 157 -8.10 -11.44 14.22
N LEU A 158 -6.83 -11.68 14.49
CA LEU A 158 -5.74 -10.93 13.88
C LEU A 158 -5.84 -10.99 12.34
N GLY A 159 -6.00 -12.18 11.77
CA GLY A 159 -6.16 -12.37 10.33
C GLY A 159 -7.38 -11.66 9.75
N MET A 160 -8.53 -11.65 10.44
CA MET A 160 -9.70 -10.88 9.99
C MET A 160 -9.43 -9.36 9.97
N ARG A 161 -8.71 -8.84 10.99
CA ARG A 161 -8.31 -7.42 11.01
C ARG A 161 -7.33 -7.10 9.90
N GLN A 162 -6.40 -8.01 9.60
CA GLN A 162 -5.44 -7.85 8.51
C GLN A 162 -6.14 -7.82 7.15
N ARG A 163 -7.05 -8.75 6.90
CA ARG A 163 -7.90 -8.76 5.70
C ARG A 163 -8.70 -7.45 5.55
N LEU A 164 -9.27 -6.94 6.65
CA LEU A 164 -9.97 -5.65 6.64
C LEU A 164 -9.03 -4.48 6.34
N GLY A 165 -7.79 -4.51 6.82
CA GLY A 165 -6.75 -3.52 6.49
C GLY A 165 -6.42 -3.51 4.99
N ILE A 166 -6.27 -4.71 4.39
CA ILE A 166 -6.05 -4.83 2.95
C ILE A 166 -7.29 -4.31 2.19
N ALA A 167 -8.52 -4.65 2.64
CA ALA A 167 -9.75 -4.13 2.05
C ALA A 167 -9.77 -2.59 2.07
N GLN A 168 -9.44 -1.97 3.20
CA GLN A 168 -9.34 -0.51 3.34
C GLN A 168 -8.32 0.09 2.38
N ALA A 169 -7.13 -0.53 2.26
CA ALA A 169 -6.07 -0.03 1.41
C ALA A 169 -6.43 -0.05 -0.08
N ILE A 170 -7.23 -1.04 -0.53
CA ILE A 170 -7.55 -1.21 -1.96
C ILE A 170 -8.93 -0.69 -2.35
N MET A 171 -9.80 -0.30 -1.41
CA MET A 171 -11.22 -0.03 -1.69
C MET A 171 -11.46 1.14 -2.64
N GLU A 172 -10.62 2.16 -2.64
CA GLU A 172 -10.74 3.34 -3.52
C GLU A 172 -9.92 3.23 -4.82
N ASP A 173 -9.46 2.02 -5.14
CA ASP A 173 -8.68 1.73 -6.34
C ASP A 173 -7.43 2.62 -6.52
N PRO A 174 -6.57 2.75 -5.49
CA PRO A 174 -5.43 3.63 -5.55
C PRO A 174 -4.37 3.18 -6.55
N GLN A 175 -3.57 4.12 -7.05
CA GLN A 175 -2.45 3.86 -7.96
C GLN A 175 -1.20 3.36 -7.23
N ILE A 176 -1.09 3.66 -5.94
CA ILE A 176 0.03 3.25 -5.09
C ILE A 176 -0.51 2.53 -3.85
N LEU A 177 0.11 1.41 -3.51
CA LEU A 177 -0.11 0.68 -2.26
C LEU A 177 1.18 0.66 -1.44
N LEU A 178 1.12 1.15 -0.20
CA LEU A 178 2.19 1.07 0.79
C LEU A 178 1.76 0.12 1.91
N LEU A 179 2.41 -1.03 2.01
CA LEU A 179 1.96 -2.14 2.85
C LEU A 179 3.08 -2.60 3.79
N ASP A 180 2.96 -2.25 5.07
CA ASP A 180 3.89 -2.70 6.11
C ASP A 180 3.34 -3.98 6.76
N GLU A 181 4.05 -5.11 6.57
CA GLU A 181 3.70 -6.45 7.05
C GLU A 181 2.25 -6.86 6.70
N PRO A 182 1.79 -6.75 5.42
CA PRO A 182 0.37 -6.91 5.08
C PRO A 182 -0.18 -8.32 5.30
N LEU A 183 0.67 -9.34 5.33
CA LEU A 183 0.26 -10.75 5.44
C LEU A 183 0.47 -11.32 6.84
N ASN A 184 0.97 -10.51 7.77
CA ASN A 184 1.26 -10.97 9.13
C ASN A 184 -0.02 -11.36 9.88
N GLY A 185 0.00 -12.53 10.53
CA GLY A 185 -1.11 -13.06 11.34
C GLY A 185 -2.24 -13.70 10.53
N LEU A 186 -2.04 -13.92 9.22
CA LEU A 186 -2.86 -14.80 8.41
C LEU A 186 -2.39 -16.25 8.55
N ASP A 187 -3.31 -17.19 8.35
CA ASP A 187 -3.01 -18.60 8.13
C ASP A 187 -2.52 -18.83 6.69
N ASN A 188 -2.01 -20.03 6.39
CA ASN A 188 -1.43 -20.32 5.09
C ASN A 188 -2.40 -20.07 3.92
N GLU A 189 -3.67 -20.46 4.06
CA GLU A 189 -4.70 -20.23 3.04
C GLU A 189 -4.96 -18.73 2.87
N GLY A 190 -5.05 -18.00 3.97
CA GLY A 190 -5.23 -16.55 3.95
C GLY A 190 -4.06 -15.79 3.33
N VAL A 191 -2.82 -16.26 3.54
CA VAL A 191 -1.62 -15.71 2.90
C VAL A 191 -1.73 -15.86 1.38
N GLU A 192 -2.03 -17.08 0.89
CA GLU A 192 -2.18 -17.33 -0.55
C GLU A 192 -3.28 -16.49 -1.19
N GLU A 193 -4.45 -16.38 -0.53
CA GLU A 193 -5.54 -15.55 -1.02
C GLU A 193 -5.14 -14.08 -1.14
N MET A 194 -4.44 -13.54 -0.11
CA MET A 194 -4.03 -12.13 -0.11
C MET A 194 -2.87 -11.86 -1.06
N ARG A 195 -1.92 -12.81 -1.25
CA ARG A 195 -0.92 -12.73 -2.33
C ARG A 195 -1.60 -12.57 -3.70
N ASN A 196 -2.61 -13.40 -3.97
CA ASN A 196 -3.38 -13.32 -5.22
C ASN A 196 -4.12 -11.97 -5.37
N VAL A 197 -4.64 -11.40 -4.27
CA VAL A 197 -5.24 -10.04 -4.30
C VAL A 197 -4.20 -9.00 -4.68
N LEU A 198 -3.00 -9.05 -4.09
CA LEU A 198 -1.92 -8.08 -4.36
C LEU A 198 -1.37 -8.23 -5.80
N LEU A 199 -1.18 -9.47 -6.28
CA LEU A 199 -0.75 -9.72 -7.67
C LEU A 199 -1.75 -9.15 -8.69
N LYS A 200 -3.07 -9.27 -8.44
CA LYS A 200 -4.09 -8.64 -9.28
C LYS A 200 -3.99 -7.10 -9.27
N GLN A 201 -3.60 -6.48 -8.15
CA GLN A 201 -3.36 -5.04 -8.11
C GLN A 201 -2.14 -4.65 -8.98
N LYS A 202 -1.06 -5.47 -8.95
CA LYS A 202 0.09 -5.31 -9.83
C LYS A 202 -0.29 -5.43 -11.32
N GLU A 203 -1.06 -6.47 -11.69
CA GLU A 203 -1.56 -6.68 -13.07
C GLU A 203 -2.38 -5.50 -13.60
N GLN A 204 -3.03 -4.74 -12.71
CA GLN A 204 -3.74 -3.50 -13.03
C GLN A 204 -2.80 -2.28 -13.19
N GLY A 205 -1.48 -2.50 -13.17
CA GLY A 205 -0.47 -1.46 -13.37
C GLY A 205 -0.15 -0.61 -12.14
N LYS A 206 -0.59 -1.01 -10.95
CA LYS A 206 -0.32 -0.26 -9.71
C LYS A 206 1.12 -0.42 -9.24
N LEU A 207 1.63 0.60 -8.57
CA LEU A 207 2.86 0.51 -7.80
C LEU A 207 2.52 -0.07 -6.42
N ILE A 208 3.24 -1.12 -6.02
CA ILE A 208 3.10 -1.70 -4.68
C ILE A 208 4.46 -1.68 -3.98
N ILE A 209 4.50 -1.14 -2.76
CA ILE A 209 5.68 -1.18 -1.89
C ILE A 209 5.31 -2.02 -0.68
N ILE A 210 6.06 -3.11 -0.46
CA ILE A 210 5.83 -4.05 0.64
C ILE A 210 7.06 -4.08 1.55
N ALA A 211 6.88 -3.81 2.85
CA ALA A 211 7.85 -4.22 3.85
C ALA A 211 7.38 -5.56 4.43
N SER A 212 8.25 -6.56 4.42
CA SER A 212 7.98 -7.87 5.04
C SER A 212 9.26 -8.53 5.55
N HIS A 213 9.10 -9.32 6.62
CA HIS A 213 10.13 -10.21 7.14
C HIS A 213 10.04 -11.61 6.54
N SER A 214 8.93 -11.97 5.89
CA SER A 214 8.74 -13.23 5.22
C SER A 214 9.51 -13.25 3.91
N LYS A 215 10.58 -14.07 3.87
CA LYS A 215 11.34 -14.25 2.63
C LYS A 215 10.46 -14.78 1.50
N GLU A 216 9.55 -15.69 1.82
CA GLU A 216 8.63 -16.29 0.86
C GLU A 216 7.70 -15.26 0.22
N ASP A 217 7.12 -14.33 1.02
CA ASP A 217 6.28 -13.26 0.48
C ASP A 217 7.05 -12.34 -0.47
N ILE A 218 8.28 -11.98 -0.07
CA ILE A 218 9.17 -11.16 -0.89
C ILE A 218 9.56 -11.90 -2.18
N ASP A 219 9.84 -13.21 -2.09
CA ASP A 219 10.24 -14.03 -3.25
C ASP A 219 9.09 -14.20 -4.26
N ILE A 220 7.85 -14.29 -3.79
CA ILE A 220 6.66 -14.50 -4.65
C ILE A 220 6.14 -13.17 -5.23
N LEU A 221 6.13 -12.10 -4.44
CA LEU A 221 5.42 -10.87 -4.81
C LEU A 221 6.31 -9.84 -5.50
N CYS A 222 7.60 -9.73 -5.13
CA CYS A 222 8.43 -8.58 -5.47
C CYS A 222 9.23 -8.75 -6.75
N ASP A 223 9.21 -7.72 -7.60
CA ASP A 223 10.04 -7.61 -8.81
C ASP A 223 11.44 -7.08 -8.48
N GLU A 224 11.50 -6.16 -7.51
CA GLU A 224 12.76 -5.56 -7.04
C GLU A 224 12.78 -5.51 -5.52
N ILE A 225 13.95 -5.68 -4.93
CA ILE A 225 14.14 -5.72 -3.48
C ILE A 225 15.22 -4.74 -3.07
N PHE A 226 14.90 -3.85 -2.14
CA PHE A 226 15.84 -2.95 -1.49
C PHE A 226 16.14 -3.43 -0.07
N ARG A 227 17.42 -3.64 0.22
CA ARG A 227 17.88 -4.05 1.55
C ARG A 227 18.25 -2.83 2.38
N PHE A 228 17.55 -2.66 3.49
CA PHE A 228 17.77 -1.56 4.43
C PHE A 228 18.56 -2.03 5.65
N ASP A 229 19.56 -1.23 6.03
CA ASP A 229 20.26 -1.39 7.30
C ASP A 229 20.65 0.00 7.84
N HIS A 230 20.39 0.24 9.12
CA HIS A 230 20.69 1.51 9.81
C HIS A 230 20.33 2.77 8.97
N GLY A 231 19.13 2.78 8.40
CA GLY A 231 18.59 3.92 7.63
C GLY A 231 19.18 4.11 6.24
N LYS A 232 19.99 3.17 5.75
CA LYS A 232 20.60 3.20 4.41
C LYS A 232 20.12 2.04 3.56
N ILE A 233 20.15 2.23 2.24
CA ILE A 233 20.03 1.14 1.27
C ILE A 233 21.42 0.54 1.10
N ILE A 234 21.57 -0.74 1.49
CA ILE A 234 22.83 -1.49 1.41
C ILE A 234 22.85 -2.52 0.29
N GLY A 235 21.75 -2.72 -0.39
CA GLY A 235 21.63 -3.64 -1.51
C GLY A 235 20.37 -3.41 -2.32
N HIS A 236 20.44 -3.73 -3.60
CA HIS A 236 19.33 -3.72 -4.56
C HIS A 236 19.40 -4.99 -5.40
N GLU A 237 18.29 -5.70 -5.54
CA GLU A 237 18.14 -6.92 -6.32
C GLU A 237 16.96 -6.74 -7.27
N VAL A 238 17.19 -6.97 -8.56
CA VAL A 238 16.13 -7.00 -9.58
C VAL A 238 15.84 -8.45 -9.93
N ARG A 239 14.60 -8.81 -9.93
CA ARG A 239 14.11 -10.15 -10.28
C ARG A 239 13.40 -10.06 -11.62
N GLY A 240 13.83 -10.86 -12.55
CA GLY A 240 13.29 -10.93 -13.90
C GLY A 240 12.14 -11.90 -14.02
#